data_6985a7482341b0486d42e7cd8108dd68
#
_entry.id   6985a7482341b0486d42e7cd8108dd68
#
_cell.length_a   1.000
_cell.length_b   1.000
_cell.length_c   1.000
_cell.angle_alpha   90.00
_cell.angle_beta   90.00
_cell.angle_gamma   90.00
#
_symmetry.space_group_name_H-M   'P 1'
#
loop_
_entity.id
_entity.type
_entity.pdbx_description
1 polymer ?
#
loop_
_entity_poly.entity_id
_entity_poly.type
_entity_poly.pdbx_seq_one_letter_code
_entity_poly.pdbx_strand_id
1 'polypeptide(L)'
;RAAWDATERKPLEALTFRKTELAFEPRQALGFSVDEMKQRLSEPERPFRELYPAALGLSWRMRLDQGRPVDLPCLDFGGAQLTILPAETFVQYQLWAQQLRPGDFVMAMGYSECAPGYIP
;
A
#
# COMPACT_ATOMS: atom_id res chain seq x y z
N ARG A 1 -0.75 -25.54 14.95
CA ARG A 1 -1.86 -26.45 15.29
C ARG A 1 -2.84 -25.76 16.23
N ALA A 2 -2.39 -25.14 17.33
CA ALA A 2 -3.28 -24.44 18.27
C ALA A 2 -4.18 -23.38 17.60
N ALA A 3 -3.65 -22.58 16.69
CA ALA A 3 -4.44 -21.59 15.92
C ALA A 3 -5.51 -22.25 15.04
N TRP A 4 -5.19 -23.39 14.43
CA TRP A 4 -6.16 -24.16 13.65
C TRP A 4 -7.27 -24.74 14.52
N ASP A 5 -6.90 -25.31 15.66
CA ASP A 5 -7.84 -25.94 16.59
C ASP A 5 -8.78 -24.90 17.26
N ALA A 6 -8.36 -23.62 17.32
CA ALA A 6 -9.14 -22.49 17.80
C ALA A 6 -9.91 -21.73 16.69
N THR A 7 -9.95 -22.27 15.46
CA THR A 7 -10.64 -21.61 14.34
C THR A 7 -12.15 -21.66 14.54
N GLU A 8 -12.77 -20.49 14.53
CA GLU A 8 -14.23 -20.34 14.52
C GLU A 8 -14.69 -20.05 13.08
N ARG A 9 -15.72 -20.77 12.65
CA ARG A 9 -16.38 -20.49 11.37
C ARG A 9 -17.51 -19.51 11.61
N LYS A 10 -17.46 -18.37 10.90
CA LYS A 10 -18.55 -17.39 10.91
C LYS A 10 -19.16 -17.29 9.52
N PRO A 11 -20.50 -17.22 9.40
CA PRO A 11 -21.12 -16.98 8.11
C PRO A 11 -20.73 -15.61 7.57
N LEU A 12 -20.53 -15.50 6.26
CA LEU A 12 -20.41 -14.21 5.58
C LEU A 12 -21.83 -13.76 5.22
N GLU A 13 -22.29 -12.68 5.83
CA GLU A 13 -23.68 -12.23 5.72
C GLU A 13 -23.88 -11.27 4.55
N ALA A 14 -22.81 -10.62 4.11
CA ALA A 14 -22.85 -9.63 3.06
C ALA A 14 -21.51 -9.58 2.29
N LEU A 15 -21.51 -8.94 1.15
CA LEU A 15 -20.30 -8.54 0.44
C LEU A 15 -20.54 -7.14 -0.12
N THR A 16 -19.87 -6.16 0.46
CA THR A 16 -19.88 -4.78 -0.02
C THR A 16 -18.47 -4.36 -0.37
N PHE A 17 -18.28 -3.85 -1.57
CA PHE A 17 -17.04 -3.21 -1.98
C PHE A 17 -17.12 -1.71 -1.69
N ARG A 18 -16.11 -1.20 -1.01
CA ARG A 18 -15.92 0.23 -0.76
C ARG A 18 -14.52 0.62 -1.17
N LYS A 19 -14.33 1.86 -1.57
CA LYS A 19 -13.01 2.42 -1.77
C LYS A 19 -12.97 3.88 -1.33
N THR A 20 -11.80 4.32 -0.93
CA THR A 20 -11.47 5.73 -0.80
C THR A 20 -10.19 6.02 -1.57
N GLU A 21 -9.99 7.27 -1.93
CA GLU A 21 -8.80 7.71 -2.65
C GLU A 21 -7.84 8.39 -1.68
N LEU A 22 -6.57 8.07 -1.81
CA LEU A 22 -5.48 8.69 -1.06
C LEU A 22 -4.57 9.46 -2.00
N ALA A 23 -4.37 10.73 -1.71
CA ALA A 23 -3.33 11.53 -2.31
C ALA A 23 -2.12 11.57 -1.37
N PHE A 24 -0.98 11.04 -1.82
CA PHE A 24 0.26 11.09 -1.07
C PHE A 24 1.09 12.28 -1.49
N GLU A 25 1.75 12.92 -0.53
CA GLU A 25 2.79 13.87 -0.82
C GLU A 25 4.09 13.13 -1.18
N PRO A 26 4.79 13.58 -2.23
CA PRO A 26 6.05 12.96 -2.60
C PRO A 26 7.14 13.27 -1.57
N ARG A 27 7.98 12.29 -1.30
CA ARG A 27 9.13 12.45 -0.41
C ARG A 27 10.07 13.55 -0.91
N GLN A 28 10.45 14.48 -0.02
CA GLN A 28 11.31 15.63 -0.32
C GLN A 28 12.78 15.40 0.10
N ALA A 29 13.15 14.19 0.53
CA ALA A 29 14.52 13.90 0.96
C ALA A 29 15.50 13.89 -0.22
N LEU A 30 16.79 14.10 0.08
CA LEU A 30 17.89 14.01 -0.88
C LEU A 30 17.84 12.68 -1.67
N GLY A 31 18.00 12.76 -2.96
CA GLY A 31 17.95 11.60 -3.86
C GLY A 31 16.55 11.25 -4.38
N PHE A 32 15.50 12.00 -3.98
CA PHE A 32 14.12 11.77 -4.39
C PHE A 32 13.54 12.88 -5.26
N SER A 33 14.33 13.87 -5.67
CA SER A 33 13.89 14.86 -6.67
C SER A 33 13.82 14.22 -8.06
N VAL A 34 12.97 14.79 -8.92
CA VAL A 34 12.82 14.35 -10.31
C VAL A 34 14.15 14.40 -11.05
N ASP A 35 14.92 15.47 -10.85
CA ASP A 35 16.19 15.68 -11.54
C ASP A 35 17.26 14.68 -11.11
N GLU A 36 17.37 14.40 -9.79
CA GLU A 36 18.30 13.39 -9.29
C GLU A 36 17.95 11.98 -9.80
N MET A 37 16.66 11.64 -9.85
CA MET A 37 16.23 10.35 -10.39
C MET A 37 16.52 10.24 -11.89
N LYS A 38 16.23 11.27 -12.66
CA LYS A 38 16.55 11.32 -14.10
C LYS A 38 18.05 11.24 -14.34
N GLN A 39 18.85 11.95 -13.55
CA GLN A 39 20.32 11.87 -13.63
C GLN A 39 20.81 10.45 -13.42
N ARG A 40 20.32 9.75 -12.38
CA ARG A 40 20.70 8.34 -12.15
C ARG A 40 20.35 7.46 -13.34
N LEU A 41 19.16 7.64 -13.92
CA LEU A 41 18.70 6.85 -15.04
C LEU A 41 19.44 7.16 -16.36
N SER A 42 20.09 8.31 -16.48
CA SER A 42 20.92 8.65 -17.65
C SER A 42 22.28 7.95 -17.65
N GLU A 43 22.62 7.24 -16.58
CA GLU A 43 23.88 6.50 -16.43
C GLU A 43 23.60 4.97 -16.41
N PRO A 44 23.40 4.34 -17.58
CA PRO A 44 22.93 2.94 -17.67
C PRO A 44 23.93 1.92 -17.09
N GLU A 45 25.18 2.30 -16.93
CA GLU A 45 26.23 1.47 -16.33
C GLU A 45 26.15 1.37 -14.78
N ARG A 46 25.26 2.15 -14.16
CA ARG A 46 25.02 2.05 -12.72
C ARG A 46 24.42 0.69 -12.37
N PRO A 47 24.74 0.18 -11.16
CA PRO A 47 24.15 -1.07 -10.67
C PRO A 47 22.61 -1.01 -10.66
N PHE A 48 21.96 -2.10 -11.04
CA PHE A 48 20.50 -2.22 -11.05
C PHE A 48 19.84 -1.76 -9.73
N ARG A 49 20.45 -2.06 -8.60
CA ARG A 49 19.97 -1.63 -7.28
C ARG A 49 19.85 -0.10 -7.10
N GLU A 50 20.52 0.68 -7.95
CA GLU A 50 20.45 2.15 -7.95
C GLU A 50 19.49 2.67 -9.02
N LEU A 51 19.40 1.99 -10.17
CA LEU A 51 18.52 2.35 -11.27
C LEU A 51 17.05 2.01 -10.96
N TYR A 52 16.79 0.84 -10.39
CA TYR A 52 15.44 0.39 -10.11
C TYR A 52 14.65 1.34 -9.16
N PRO A 53 15.19 1.75 -8.00
CA PRO A 53 14.49 2.70 -7.13
C PRO A 53 14.27 4.07 -7.79
N ALA A 54 15.22 4.51 -8.64
CA ALA A 54 15.07 5.77 -9.37
C ALA A 54 13.95 5.70 -10.42
N ALA A 55 13.86 4.60 -11.16
CA ALA A 55 12.79 4.37 -12.13
C ALA A 55 11.42 4.28 -11.44
N LEU A 56 11.33 3.52 -10.35
CA LEU A 56 10.10 3.39 -9.56
C LEU A 56 9.66 4.75 -8.99
N GLY A 57 10.60 5.48 -8.39
CA GLY A 57 10.33 6.81 -7.83
C GLY A 57 9.90 7.82 -8.87
N LEU A 58 10.54 7.83 -10.05
CA LEU A 58 10.15 8.70 -11.16
C LEU A 58 8.75 8.37 -11.69
N SER A 59 8.44 7.08 -11.87
CA SER A 59 7.11 6.62 -12.28
C SER A 59 6.04 7.06 -11.29
N TRP A 60 6.32 6.90 -9.99
CA TRP A 60 5.45 7.37 -8.92
C TRP A 60 5.23 8.88 -8.98
N ARG A 61 6.30 9.67 -9.17
CA ARG A 61 6.22 11.11 -9.28
C ARG A 61 5.35 11.55 -10.46
N MET A 62 5.53 10.92 -11.62
CA MET A 62 4.70 11.18 -12.80
C MET A 62 3.22 10.91 -12.57
N ARG A 63 2.89 9.86 -11.79
CA ARG A 63 1.51 9.57 -11.37
C ARG A 63 0.93 10.69 -10.51
N LEU A 64 1.70 11.18 -9.54
CA LEU A 64 1.28 12.28 -8.67
C LEU A 64 1.08 13.59 -9.45
N ASP A 65 2.00 13.91 -10.35
CA ASP A 65 1.93 15.10 -11.20
C ASP A 65 0.70 15.08 -12.13
N GLN A 66 0.20 13.89 -12.47
CA GLN A 66 -1.04 13.68 -13.21
C GLN A 66 -2.30 13.77 -12.33
N GLY A 67 -2.16 14.03 -11.03
CA GLY A 67 -3.27 14.07 -10.09
C GLY A 67 -3.97 12.73 -9.89
N ARG A 68 -3.30 11.60 -10.14
CA ARG A 68 -3.87 10.26 -9.98
C ARG A 68 -3.71 9.77 -8.55
N PRO A 69 -4.80 9.69 -7.77
CA PRO A 69 -4.76 9.17 -6.42
C PRO A 69 -4.49 7.65 -6.41
N VAL A 70 -4.26 7.12 -5.24
CA VAL A 70 -4.18 5.69 -4.96
C VAL A 70 -5.50 5.25 -4.36
N ASP A 71 -6.09 4.19 -4.91
CA ASP A 71 -7.28 3.58 -4.33
C ASP A 71 -6.92 2.77 -3.08
N LEU A 72 -7.71 2.97 -2.04
CA LEU A 72 -7.71 2.15 -0.82
C LEU A 72 -9.00 1.34 -0.77
N PRO A 73 -9.02 0.14 -1.35
CA PRO A 73 -10.22 -0.68 -1.37
C PRO A 73 -10.41 -1.43 -0.06
N CYS A 74 -11.68 -1.68 0.25
CA CYS A 74 -12.12 -2.51 1.36
C CYS A 74 -13.26 -3.42 0.93
N LEU A 75 -13.14 -4.71 1.23
CA LEU A 75 -14.22 -5.68 1.15
C LEU A 75 -14.83 -5.86 2.53
N ASP A 76 -16.13 -5.59 2.64
CA ASP A 76 -16.88 -5.69 3.88
C ASP A 76 -17.84 -6.89 3.79
N PHE A 77 -17.64 -7.87 4.67
CA PHE A 77 -18.41 -9.10 4.74
C PHE A 77 -19.39 -9.13 5.92
N GLY A 78 -19.72 -7.96 6.47
CA GLY A 78 -20.48 -7.82 7.71
C GLY A 78 -19.57 -7.85 8.94
N GLY A 79 -19.43 -8.97 9.61
CA GLY A 79 -18.53 -9.10 10.78
C GLY A 79 -17.05 -9.33 10.44
N ALA A 80 -16.65 -9.29 9.18
CA ALA A 80 -15.28 -9.42 8.75
C ALA A 80 -14.96 -8.39 7.65
N GLN A 81 -13.75 -7.84 7.62
CA GLN A 81 -13.33 -6.87 6.65
C GLN A 81 -11.94 -7.16 6.13
N LEU A 82 -11.71 -6.92 4.84
CA LEU A 82 -10.42 -6.97 4.20
C LEU A 82 -10.09 -5.60 3.62
N THR A 83 -9.14 -4.90 4.25
CA THR A 83 -8.59 -3.65 3.73
C THR A 83 -7.34 -3.95 2.92
N ILE A 84 -7.27 -3.42 1.70
CA ILE A 84 -6.13 -3.62 0.81
C ILE A 84 -5.32 -2.33 0.78
N LEU A 85 -4.14 -2.38 1.40
CA LEU A 85 -3.26 -1.23 1.56
C LEU A 85 -2.31 -1.08 0.38
N PRO A 86 -1.99 0.14 -0.04
CA PRO A 86 -1.02 0.35 -1.10
C PRO A 86 0.39 0.02 -0.63
N ALA A 87 1.22 -0.45 -1.55
CA ALA A 87 2.62 -0.74 -1.31
C ALA A 87 2.90 -1.77 -0.20
N GLU A 88 4.14 -1.86 0.23
CA GLU A 88 4.56 -2.64 1.39
C GLU A 88 4.39 -1.79 2.65
N THR A 89 3.38 -2.11 3.46
CA THR A 89 3.04 -1.38 4.68
C THR A 89 3.49 -2.12 5.92
N PHE A 90 3.92 -1.37 6.95
CA PHE A 90 4.23 -1.93 8.25
C PHE A 90 3.00 -2.59 8.91
N VAL A 91 3.26 -3.59 9.73
CA VAL A 91 2.23 -4.28 10.55
C VAL A 91 1.41 -3.30 11.41
N GLN A 92 1.96 -2.15 11.73
CA GLN A 92 1.26 -1.11 12.51
C GLN A 92 -0.06 -0.67 11.84
N TYR A 93 -0.12 -0.62 10.51
CA TYR A 93 -1.35 -0.28 9.78
C TYR A 93 -2.44 -1.34 9.96
N GLN A 94 -2.07 -2.62 10.04
CA GLN A 94 -3.02 -3.69 10.40
C GLN A 94 -3.54 -3.51 11.82
N LEU A 95 -2.66 -3.21 12.78
CA LEU A 95 -3.07 -3.00 14.17
C LEU A 95 -4.01 -1.79 14.31
N TRP A 96 -3.75 -0.70 13.61
CA TRP A 96 -4.65 0.45 13.57
C TRP A 96 -5.99 0.12 12.93
N ALA A 97 -5.99 -0.60 11.81
CA ALA A 97 -7.25 -1.03 11.17
C ALA A 97 -8.11 -1.89 12.12
N GLN A 98 -7.49 -2.80 12.87
CA GLN A 98 -8.18 -3.61 13.89
C GLN A 98 -8.72 -2.76 15.04
N GLN A 99 -7.97 -1.74 15.48
CA GLN A 99 -8.42 -0.81 16.53
C GLN A 99 -9.62 0.05 16.10
N LEU A 100 -9.73 0.37 14.82
CA LEU A 100 -10.87 1.12 14.28
C LEU A 100 -12.17 0.30 14.27
N ARG A 101 -12.09 -1.03 14.32
CA ARG A 101 -13.23 -1.94 14.24
C ARG A 101 -13.10 -3.08 15.29
N PRO A 102 -13.14 -2.76 16.58
CA PRO A 102 -12.80 -3.72 17.65
C PRO A 102 -13.77 -4.91 17.77
N GLY A 103 -14.94 -4.85 17.14
CA GLY A 103 -15.93 -5.94 17.13
C GLY A 103 -15.84 -6.86 15.91
N ASP A 104 -15.03 -6.49 14.90
CA ASP A 104 -14.95 -7.19 13.63
C ASP A 104 -13.64 -7.97 13.48
N PHE A 105 -13.64 -8.97 12.61
CA PHE A 105 -12.42 -9.61 12.16
C PHE A 105 -11.82 -8.79 11.01
N VAL A 106 -10.76 -8.03 11.28
CA VAL A 106 -10.13 -7.15 10.31
C VAL A 106 -8.83 -7.74 9.80
N MET A 107 -8.77 -7.93 8.49
CA MET A 107 -7.57 -8.30 7.74
C MET A 107 -7.02 -7.07 7.01
N ALA A 108 -5.71 -6.90 7.04
CA ALA A 108 -5.02 -5.92 6.21
C ALA A 108 -4.05 -6.65 5.26
N MET A 109 -4.17 -6.38 3.98
CA MET A 109 -3.31 -6.93 2.95
C MET A 109 -2.53 -5.78 2.31
N GLY A 110 -1.23 -5.88 2.23
CA GLY A 110 -0.39 -4.95 1.49
C GLY A 110 -0.37 -5.23 -0.02
N TYR A 111 0.47 -4.49 -0.73
CA TYR A 111 0.78 -4.69 -2.15
C TYR A 111 -0.39 -4.46 -3.12
N SER A 112 -1.39 -3.69 -2.75
CA SER A 112 -2.31 -3.10 -3.70
C SER A 112 -1.52 -2.16 -4.64
N GLU A 113 -2.02 -1.19 -5.25
CA GLU A 113 -1.29 -0.29 -6.14
C GLU A 113 0.15 0.04 -5.65
N CYS A 114 1.12 -0.83 -5.93
CA CYS A 114 2.48 -0.83 -5.36
C CYS A 114 3.36 0.35 -5.78
N ALA A 115 2.81 1.37 -6.40
CA ALA A 115 3.56 2.52 -6.90
C ALA A 115 4.41 3.24 -5.83
N PRO A 116 3.96 3.42 -4.56
CA PRO A 116 4.79 4.03 -3.53
C PRO A 116 5.98 3.17 -3.07
N GLY A 117 5.98 1.87 -3.34
CA GLY A 117 7.00 0.92 -2.91
C GLY A 117 6.84 0.52 -1.46
N TYR A 118 7.36 1.28 -0.53
CA TYR A 118 7.36 1.00 0.90
C TYR A 118 6.77 2.16 1.70
N ILE A 119 5.87 1.86 2.61
CA ILE A 119 5.24 2.84 3.52
C ILE A 119 5.58 2.43 4.96
N PRO A 120 6.50 3.18 5.63
CA PRO A 120 6.96 2.88 6.98
C PRO A 120 5.92 3.15 8.05
#